data_12887c61784837512d0b56ee50c88234
#
_entry.id   12887c61784837512d0b56ee50c88234
#
_cell.length_a   1.000
_cell.length_b   1.000
_cell.length_c   1.000
_cell.angle_alpha   90.00
_cell.angle_beta   90.00
_cell.angle_gamma   90.00
#
_symmetry.space_group_name_H-M   'P 1'
#
loop_
_entity.id
_entity.type
_entity.pdbx_description
1 polymer ?
#
loop_
_entity_poly.entity_id
_entity_poly.type
_entity_poly.pdbx_seq_one_letter_code
_entity_poly.pdbx_strand_id
1 'polypeptide(L)'
;MHGIVAKLDLTVADLPDFTTVCTRKQDLEMRIWHVPLRLSAELHDLGDVQAIDATGMDRIAASQHYAKRTNYTFEAVKTTLLSDCKTSASLDIHCSMKQPNDSKIGWQMVKRNLNKLDILTADKGYDWWLLRQRLRAESVKPVIKHREFGWHGIANNLLQDDTIYHQRSNAESTFFALRHKYGEIVRARTWFGQFRELVLKCAVRNIELSVSHS
;
A
#
# COMPACT_ATOMS: atom_id res chain seq x y z
N MET A 1 -3.73 -9.51 20.85
CA MET A 1 -3.87 -8.19 21.51
C MET A 1 -3.12 -8.12 22.86
N HIS A 2 -3.10 -9.17 23.68
CA HIS A 2 -2.49 -9.10 25.03
C HIS A 2 -1.00 -8.74 25.05
N GLY A 3 -0.20 -9.08 24.03
CA GLY A 3 1.24 -8.81 24.02
C GLY A 3 1.64 -7.34 23.83
N ILE A 4 0.82 -6.53 23.12
CA ILE A 4 1.12 -5.12 22.85
C ILE A 4 0.77 -4.25 24.07
N VAL A 5 -0.34 -4.57 24.73
CA VAL A 5 -0.83 -3.83 25.90
C VAL A 5 0.22 -3.85 27.02
N ALA A 6 0.79 -5.04 27.29
CA ALA A 6 1.83 -5.20 28.31
C ALA A 6 3.14 -4.46 27.97
N LYS A 7 3.50 -4.37 26.66
CA LYS A 7 4.70 -3.64 26.22
C LYS A 7 4.56 -2.11 26.33
N LEU A 8 3.33 -1.60 26.41
CA LEU A 8 3.03 -0.17 26.57
C LEU A 8 2.72 0.22 28.01
N ASP A 9 2.95 -0.68 28.98
CA ASP A 9 2.58 -0.49 30.38
C ASP A 9 1.11 -0.08 30.60
N LEU A 10 0.23 -0.55 29.70
CA LEU A 10 -1.20 -0.32 29.77
C LEU A 10 -1.91 -1.52 30.41
N THR A 11 -3.00 -1.25 31.11
CA THR A 11 -3.95 -2.26 31.58
C THR A 11 -5.16 -2.32 30.63
N VAL A 12 -5.96 -3.37 30.74
CA VAL A 12 -7.21 -3.48 29.96
C VAL A 12 -8.17 -2.34 30.28
N ALA A 13 -8.12 -1.80 31.50
CA ALA A 13 -8.95 -0.68 31.93
C ALA A 13 -8.53 0.66 31.28
N ASP A 14 -7.28 0.77 30.82
CA ASP A 14 -6.79 1.97 30.12
C ASP A 14 -7.19 1.98 28.64
N LEU A 15 -7.70 0.87 28.12
CA LEU A 15 -8.13 0.77 26.74
C LEU A 15 -9.53 1.37 26.56
N PRO A 16 -9.71 2.25 25.56
CA PRO A 16 -11.05 2.76 25.25
C PRO A 16 -11.99 1.63 24.79
N ASP A 17 -13.25 1.73 25.11
CA ASP A 17 -14.24 0.81 24.62
C ASP A 17 -14.40 0.90 23.07
N PHE A 18 -15.04 -0.10 22.49
CA PHE A 18 -15.25 -0.19 21.05
C PHE A 18 -15.99 1.01 20.46
N THR A 19 -16.97 1.54 21.16
CA THR A 19 -17.78 2.68 20.70
C THR A 19 -16.95 3.94 20.64
N THR A 20 -16.15 4.19 21.66
CA THR A 20 -15.20 5.30 21.71
C THR A 20 -14.20 5.25 20.57
N VAL A 21 -13.61 4.06 20.29
CA VAL A 21 -12.69 3.87 19.17
C VAL A 21 -13.39 4.13 17.83
N CYS A 22 -14.60 3.60 17.64
CA CYS A 22 -15.37 3.80 16.41
C CYS A 22 -15.68 5.28 16.17
N THR A 23 -16.16 6.00 17.19
CA THR A 23 -16.48 7.43 17.08
C THR A 23 -15.23 8.23 16.75
N ARG A 24 -14.16 8.11 17.54
CA ARG A 24 -12.89 8.80 17.27
C ARG A 24 -12.32 8.51 15.89
N LYS A 25 -12.43 7.25 15.44
CA LYS A 25 -12.01 6.88 14.09
C LYS A 25 -12.78 7.64 13.01
N GLN A 26 -14.06 7.93 13.23
CA GLN A 26 -14.89 8.66 12.26
C GLN A 26 -14.59 10.16 12.26
N ASP A 27 -14.26 10.73 13.40
CA ASP A 27 -14.03 12.17 13.58
C ASP A 27 -12.65 12.62 13.11
N LEU A 28 -11.67 11.71 13.03
CA LEU A 28 -10.32 12.04 12.57
C LEU A 28 -10.29 12.42 11.09
N GLU A 29 -9.65 13.56 10.79
CA GLU A 29 -9.43 14.02 9.42
C GLU A 29 -8.59 13.02 8.60
N MET A 30 -8.89 12.93 7.31
CA MET A 30 -8.22 11.95 6.42
C MET A 30 -6.70 12.11 6.37
N ARG A 31 -6.18 13.35 6.45
CA ARG A 31 -4.73 13.62 6.45
C ARG A 31 -4.00 12.99 7.64
N ILE A 32 -4.67 12.88 8.79
CA ILE A 32 -4.09 12.31 10.00
C ILE A 32 -3.80 10.82 9.82
N TRP A 33 -4.57 10.12 9.00
CA TRP A 33 -4.40 8.68 8.80
C TRP A 33 -3.08 8.29 8.12
N HIS A 34 -2.44 9.18 7.38
CA HIS A 34 -1.08 8.93 6.88
C HIS A 34 -0.01 8.95 7.97
N VAL A 35 -0.27 9.63 9.10
CA VAL A 35 0.70 9.75 10.20
C VAL A 35 1.01 8.39 10.85
N PRO A 36 0.03 7.60 11.35
CA PRO A 36 0.33 6.29 11.94
C PRO A 36 1.00 5.33 10.95
N LEU A 37 0.66 5.39 9.67
CA LEU A 37 1.34 4.58 8.66
C LEU A 37 2.81 5.00 8.51
N ARG A 38 3.08 6.29 8.41
CA ARG A 38 4.45 6.81 8.31
C ARG A 38 5.29 6.47 9.54
N LEU A 39 4.75 6.72 10.75
CA LEU A 39 5.45 6.42 12.01
C LEU A 39 5.71 4.92 12.16
N SER A 40 4.75 4.06 11.76
CA SER A 40 4.98 2.62 11.81
C SER A 40 6.05 2.14 10.83
N ALA A 41 6.19 2.80 9.67
CA ALA A 41 7.26 2.51 8.72
C ALA A 41 8.64 2.96 9.25
N GLU A 42 8.69 4.04 10.04
CA GLU A 42 9.92 4.54 10.67
C GLU A 42 10.47 3.62 11.77
N LEU A 43 9.73 2.58 12.18
CA LEU A 43 10.25 1.53 13.06
C LEU A 43 11.24 0.58 12.36
N HIS A 44 11.39 0.70 11.04
CA HIS A 44 12.22 -0.18 10.22
C HIS A 44 13.42 0.56 9.65
N ASP A 45 14.54 -0.15 9.53
CA ASP A 45 15.71 0.29 8.78
C ASP A 45 15.46 0.02 7.29
N LEU A 46 14.89 1.03 6.61
CA LEU A 46 14.45 0.93 5.22
C LEU A 46 15.65 0.73 4.28
N GLY A 47 15.41 0.01 3.18
CA GLY A 47 16.40 -0.19 2.11
C GLY A 47 16.34 0.91 1.05
N ASP A 48 17.25 0.82 0.09
CA ASP A 48 17.34 1.79 -1.02
C ASP A 48 16.27 1.56 -2.10
N VAL A 49 15.67 0.35 -2.14
CA VAL A 49 14.71 -0.03 -3.18
C VAL A 49 13.30 -0.10 -2.60
N GLN A 50 12.40 0.67 -3.19
CA GLN A 50 10.98 0.63 -2.90
C GLN A 50 10.19 0.13 -4.10
N ALA A 51 9.14 -0.65 -3.84
CA ALA A 51 8.26 -1.19 -4.86
C ALA A 51 6.86 -0.58 -4.76
N ILE A 52 6.28 -0.27 -5.91
CA ILE A 52 4.88 0.15 -6.01
C ILE A 52 4.09 -0.82 -6.86
N ASP A 53 2.93 -1.22 -6.37
CA ASP A 53 2.01 -2.10 -7.10
C ASP A 53 0.56 -1.76 -6.79
N ALA A 54 -0.37 -2.19 -7.65
CA ALA A 54 -1.80 -1.97 -7.50
C ALA A 54 -2.58 -3.27 -7.65
N THR A 55 -3.53 -3.50 -6.75
CA THR A 55 -4.40 -4.68 -6.77
C THR A 55 -5.85 -4.31 -6.47
N GLY A 56 -6.79 -5.17 -6.87
CA GLY A 56 -8.17 -5.09 -6.42
C GLY A 56 -8.34 -5.74 -5.05
N MET A 57 -8.94 -5.04 -4.09
CA MET A 57 -9.39 -5.62 -2.83
C MET A 57 -10.90 -5.79 -2.88
N ASP A 58 -11.38 -6.97 -2.49
CA ASP A 58 -12.81 -7.25 -2.52
C ASP A 58 -13.56 -6.40 -1.49
N ARG A 59 -14.78 -6.05 -1.82
CA ARG A 59 -15.71 -5.35 -0.91
C ARG A 59 -16.71 -6.36 -0.34
N ILE A 60 -17.20 -6.12 0.88
CA ILE A 60 -18.35 -6.87 1.35
C ILE A 60 -19.50 -6.61 0.38
N ALA A 61 -19.78 -7.63 -0.41
CA ALA A 61 -21.03 -7.73 -1.11
C ALA A 61 -22.16 -8.02 -0.10
N ALA A 62 -23.30 -7.40 -0.26
CA ALA A 62 -24.54 -8.03 0.16
C ALA A 62 -24.48 -9.48 -0.36
N SER A 63 -24.91 -10.45 0.43
CA SER A 63 -24.62 -11.88 0.26
C SER A 63 -24.36 -12.31 -1.21
N GLN A 64 -23.40 -13.20 -1.46
CA GLN A 64 -23.14 -13.73 -2.81
C GLN A 64 -24.43 -14.22 -3.52
N HIS A 65 -25.40 -14.66 -2.74
CA HIS A 65 -26.71 -15.06 -3.23
C HIS A 65 -27.51 -13.87 -3.80
N TYR A 66 -27.45 -12.69 -3.18
CA TYR A 66 -28.12 -11.48 -3.68
C TYR A 66 -27.41 -10.95 -4.93
N ALA A 67 -26.09 -10.94 -4.95
CA ALA A 67 -25.29 -10.52 -6.11
C ALA A 67 -25.58 -11.40 -7.33
N LYS A 68 -25.62 -12.74 -7.18
CA LYS A 68 -25.98 -13.68 -8.25
C LYS A 68 -27.42 -13.48 -8.76
N ARG A 69 -28.35 -13.15 -7.87
CA ARG A 69 -29.77 -13.00 -8.21
C ARG A 69 -30.06 -11.69 -8.95
N THR A 70 -29.28 -10.63 -8.71
CA THR A 70 -29.50 -9.31 -9.28
C THR A 70 -28.53 -8.97 -10.44
N ASN A 71 -27.64 -9.90 -10.84
CA ASN A 71 -26.53 -9.66 -11.76
C ASN A 71 -25.68 -8.43 -11.37
N TYR A 72 -25.60 -8.14 -10.10
CA TYR A 72 -24.86 -6.99 -9.58
C TYR A 72 -23.39 -7.35 -9.44
N THR A 73 -22.54 -6.72 -10.23
CA THR A 73 -21.08 -6.83 -10.12
C THR A 73 -20.58 -5.85 -9.09
N PHE A 74 -19.94 -6.35 -8.03
CA PHE A 74 -19.27 -5.49 -7.05
C PHE A 74 -17.90 -5.15 -7.59
N GLU A 75 -17.67 -3.87 -7.86
CA GLU A 75 -16.33 -3.41 -8.22
C GLU A 75 -15.40 -3.52 -7.01
N ALA A 76 -14.25 -4.16 -7.21
CA ALA A 76 -13.19 -4.17 -6.23
C ALA A 76 -12.65 -2.75 -5.97
N VAL A 77 -12.22 -2.48 -4.74
CA VAL A 77 -11.49 -1.26 -4.43
C VAL A 77 -10.08 -1.39 -5.00
N LYS A 78 -9.74 -0.57 -5.97
CA LYS A 78 -8.37 -0.50 -6.46
C LYS A 78 -7.47 0.07 -5.38
N THR A 79 -6.54 -0.72 -4.91
CA THR A 79 -5.61 -0.38 -3.84
C THR A 79 -4.19 -0.36 -4.40
N THR A 80 -3.48 0.76 -4.22
CA THR A 80 -2.08 0.90 -4.58
C THR A 80 -1.25 0.97 -3.30
N LEU A 81 -0.17 0.21 -3.24
CA LEU A 81 0.74 0.12 -2.12
C LEU A 81 2.15 0.53 -2.55
N LEU A 82 2.81 1.34 -1.73
CA LEU A 82 4.24 1.61 -1.78
C LEU A 82 4.87 0.89 -0.59
N SER A 83 5.81 -0.02 -0.85
CA SER A 83 6.48 -0.83 0.18
C SER A 83 7.99 -0.80 0.01
N ASP A 84 8.69 -0.94 1.13
CA ASP A 84 10.13 -1.15 1.14
C ASP A 84 10.47 -2.60 0.78
N CYS A 85 11.46 -2.80 -0.10
CA CYS A 85 11.84 -4.12 -0.57
C CYS A 85 12.68 -4.92 0.44
N LYS A 86 13.42 -4.25 1.31
CA LYS A 86 14.28 -4.88 2.33
C LYS A 86 13.46 -5.41 3.51
N THR A 87 12.57 -4.59 4.05
CA THR A 87 11.84 -4.87 5.28
C THR A 87 10.40 -5.33 5.03
N SER A 88 9.89 -5.17 3.81
CA SER A 88 8.48 -5.33 3.45
C SER A 88 7.54 -4.38 4.22
N ALA A 89 8.06 -3.31 4.80
CA ALA A 89 7.25 -2.29 5.47
C ALA A 89 6.41 -1.51 4.43
N SER A 90 5.17 -1.25 4.76
CA SER A 90 4.27 -0.43 3.95
C SER A 90 4.54 1.04 4.23
N LEU A 91 4.99 1.79 3.22
CA LEU A 91 5.32 3.22 3.34
C LEU A 91 4.09 4.10 3.10
N ASP A 92 3.28 3.73 2.12
CA ASP A 92 2.07 4.48 1.77
C ASP A 92 1.03 3.57 1.13
N ILE A 93 -0.23 3.96 1.22
CA ILE A 93 -1.34 3.25 0.60
C ILE A 93 -2.35 4.25 0.01
N HIS A 94 -2.89 3.90 -1.13
CA HIS A 94 -3.97 4.65 -1.78
C HIS A 94 -5.09 3.68 -2.16
N CYS A 95 -6.33 4.13 -2.06
CA CYS A 95 -7.46 3.36 -2.58
C CYS A 95 -8.39 4.23 -3.43
N SER A 96 -9.00 3.62 -4.44
CA SER A 96 -9.94 4.29 -5.33
C SER A 96 -11.11 3.37 -5.68
N MET A 97 -12.30 3.95 -5.73
CA MET A 97 -13.51 3.29 -6.24
C MET A 97 -13.58 3.28 -7.77
N LYS A 98 -12.77 4.12 -8.40
CA LYS A 98 -12.62 4.19 -9.86
C LYS A 98 -11.34 3.47 -10.25
N GLN A 99 -11.15 3.22 -11.52
CA GLN A 99 -9.93 2.64 -12.09
C GLN A 99 -9.01 3.74 -12.64
N PRO A 100 -8.38 4.59 -11.78
CA PRO A 100 -7.47 5.61 -12.26
C PRO A 100 -6.22 4.97 -12.85
N ASN A 101 -5.51 5.73 -13.69
CA ASN A 101 -4.23 5.30 -14.23
C ASN A 101 -3.21 5.15 -13.10
N ASP A 102 -2.54 3.99 -13.05
CA ASP A 102 -1.57 3.63 -12.00
C ASP A 102 -0.42 4.61 -11.89
N SER A 103 0.09 5.09 -13.03
CA SER A 103 1.20 6.04 -13.05
C SER A 103 0.85 7.40 -12.41
N LYS A 104 -0.40 7.86 -12.51
CA LYS A 104 -0.84 9.10 -11.87
C LYS A 104 -0.93 8.94 -10.35
N ILE A 105 -1.48 7.82 -9.89
CA ILE A 105 -1.54 7.49 -8.48
C ILE A 105 -0.12 7.27 -7.93
N GLY A 106 0.71 6.52 -8.67
CA GLY A 106 2.11 6.30 -8.33
C GLY A 106 2.85 7.60 -8.07
N TRP A 107 2.70 8.61 -8.95
CA TRP A 107 3.33 9.91 -8.73
C TRP A 107 2.83 10.61 -7.45
N GLN A 108 1.53 10.54 -7.15
CA GLN A 108 1.00 11.15 -5.93
C GLN A 108 1.57 10.50 -4.67
N MET A 109 1.74 9.18 -4.67
CA MET A 109 2.32 8.43 -3.54
C MET A 109 3.81 8.71 -3.40
N VAL A 110 4.55 8.69 -4.51
CA VAL A 110 5.99 9.05 -4.54
C VAL A 110 6.21 10.43 -3.97
N LYS A 111 5.44 11.44 -4.43
CA LYS A 111 5.58 12.83 -3.98
C LYS A 111 5.44 12.99 -2.46
N ARG A 112 4.61 12.16 -1.82
CA ARG A 112 4.44 12.18 -0.35
C ARG A 112 5.60 11.53 0.41
N ASN A 113 6.43 10.73 -0.28
CA ASN A 113 7.46 9.89 0.31
C ASN A 113 8.87 10.12 -0.27
N LEU A 114 9.10 11.25 -0.98
CA LEU A 114 10.38 11.52 -1.67
C LEU A 114 11.61 11.37 -0.80
N ASN A 115 11.49 11.75 0.47
CA ASN A 115 12.59 11.66 1.44
C ASN A 115 12.94 10.21 1.88
N LYS A 116 12.23 9.22 1.37
CA LYS A 116 12.41 7.79 1.69
C LYS A 116 12.67 6.93 0.46
N LEU A 117 12.88 7.57 -0.70
CA LEU A 117 12.95 6.89 -1.99
C LEU A 117 14.26 7.20 -2.69
N ASP A 118 15.09 6.17 -2.91
CA ASP A 118 16.27 6.24 -3.76
C ASP A 118 16.01 5.55 -5.11
N ILE A 119 15.42 4.36 -5.08
CA ILE A 119 15.11 3.57 -6.28
C ILE A 119 13.65 3.13 -6.21
N LEU A 120 12.87 3.44 -7.24
CA LEU A 120 11.49 2.98 -7.37
C LEU A 120 11.39 1.89 -8.43
N THR A 121 10.95 0.69 -8.03
CA THR A 121 10.63 -0.40 -8.96
C THR A 121 9.11 -0.57 -9.09
N ALA A 122 8.67 -0.84 -10.33
CA ALA A 122 7.26 -1.05 -10.64
C ALA A 122 7.07 -1.87 -11.92
N ASP A 123 5.85 -2.36 -12.14
CA ASP A 123 5.50 -3.09 -13.36
C ASP A 123 5.33 -2.17 -14.58
N LYS A 124 5.05 -2.78 -15.77
CA LYS A 124 4.80 -2.07 -17.04
C LYS A 124 3.53 -1.17 -16.99
N GLY A 125 2.65 -1.34 -16.01
CA GLY A 125 1.48 -0.48 -15.79
C GLY A 125 1.87 0.95 -15.44
N TYR A 126 3.02 1.11 -14.80
CA TYR A 126 3.61 2.40 -14.42
C TYR A 126 4.49 3.02 -15.51
N ASP A 127 4.62 2.39 -16.70
CA ASP A 127 5.42 2.92 -17.80
C ASP A 127 4.79 4.19 -18.39
N TRP A 128 5.20 5.31 -17.84
CA TRP A 128 4.81 6.64 -18.26
C TRP A 128 6.04 7.55 -18.25
N TRP A 129 6.38 8.11 -19.42
CA TRP A 129 7.60 8.91 -19.59
C TRP A 129 7.68 10.08 -18.59
N LEU A 130 6.53 10.75 -18.31
CA LEU A 130 6.48 11.86 -17.37
C LEU A 130 6.74 11.41 -15.91
N LEU A 131 6.30 10.21 -15.52
CA LEU A 131 6.62 9.64 -14.22
C LEU A 131 8.12 9.45 -14.08
N ARG A 132 8.78 8.84 -15.09
CA ARG A 132 10.22 8.65 -15.09
C ARG A 132 11.00 9.96 -15.04
N GLN A 133 10.56 10.97 -15.80
CA GLN A 133 11.17 12.30 -15.80
C GLN A 133 11.06 12.95 -14.42
N ARG A 134 9.89 12.89 -13.79
CA ARG A 134 9.67 13.45 -12.45
C ARG A 134 10.48 12.74 -11.38
N LEU A 135 10.57 11.40 -11.43
CA LEU A 135 11.40 10.62 -10.51
C LEU A 135 12.87 11.04 -10.60
N ARG A 136 13.41 11.15 -11.83
CA ARG A 136 14.80 11.59 -12.03
C ARG A 136 15.04 13.03 -11.58
N ALA A 137 14.07 13.92 -11.76
CA ALA A 137 14.17 15.31 -11.29
C ALA A 137 14.25 15.39 -9.75
N GLU A 138 13.68 14.42 -9.06
CA GLU A 138 13.74 14.29 -7.58
C GLU A 138 14.86 13.34 -7.12
N SER A 139 15.82 13.03 -8.00
CA SER A 139 16.95 12.11 -7.74
C SER A 139 16.56 10.66 -7.43
N VAL A 140 15.31 10.25 -7.71
CA VAL A 140 14.85 8.87 -7.56
C VAL A 140 15.11 8.10 -8.86
N LYS A 141 15.82 6.97 -8.78
CA LYS A 141 16.12 6.10 -9.93
C LYS A 141 14.89 5.25 -10.30
N PRO A 142 14.24 5.42 -11.47
CA PRO A 142 13.13 4.59 -11.89
C PRO A 142 13.63 3.26 -12.50
N VAL A 143 13.26 2.14 -11.91
CA VAL A 143 13.47 0.78 -12.43
C VAL A 143 12.10 0.18 -12.79
N ILE A 144 11.57 0.64 -13.89
CA ILE A 144 10.22 0.28 -14.38
C ILE A 144 10.41 -0.30 -15.79
N LYS A 145 9.88 -1.47 -16.12
CA LYS A 145 9.98 -2.00 -17.49
C LYS A 145 9.15 -1.17 -18.45
N HIS A 146 9.67 -0.97 -19.66
CA HIS A 146 8.97 -0.31 -20.74
C HIS A 146 7.94 -1.25 -21.37
N ARG A 147 6.84 -0.68 -21.85
CA ARG A 147 5.91 -1.39 -22.73
C ARG A 147 6.59 -1.64 -24.06
N GLU A 148 6.50 -2.87 -24.54
CA GLU A 148 7.22 -3.32 -25.75
C GLU A 148 6.40 -3.06 -27.01
N PHE A 149 6.02 -1.79 -27.25
CA PHE A 149 5.33 -1.39 -28.49
C PHE A 149 6.30 -1.22 -29.68
N GLY A 150 7.63 -1.34 -29.45
CA GLY A 150 8.63 -1.20 -30.48
C GLY A 150 10.04 -1.46 -29.92
N TRP A 151 11.04 -1.43 -30.82
CA TRP A 151 12.45 -1.75 -30.51
C TRP A 151 13.04 -0.94 -29.35
N HIS A 152 12.66 0.33 -29.20
CA HIS A 152 13.14 1.18 -28.10
C HIS A 152 12.75 0.63 -26.73
N GLY A 153 11.51 0.12 -26.58
CA GLY A 153 11.06 -0.48 -25.33
C GLY A 153 11.83 -1.75 -24.99
N ILE A 154 12.05 -2.60 -25.99
CA ILE A 154 12.82 -3.86 -25.84
C ILE A 154 14.27 -3.54 -25.47
N ALA A 155 14.95 -2.66 -26.23
CA ALA A 155 16.34 -2.29 -25.97
C ALA A 155 16.55 -1.69 -24.56
N ASN A 156 15.65 -0.78 -24.14
CA ASN A 156 15.69 -0.21 -22.80
C ASN A 156 15.47 -1.26 -21.70
N ASN A 157 14.63 -2.26 -21.94
CA ASN A 157 14.40 -3.34 -20.98
C ASN A 157 15.63 -4.25 -20.83
N LEU A 158 16.40 -4.46 -21.90
CA LEU A 158 17.66 -5.23 -21.86
C LEU A 158 18.77 -4.52 -21.07
N LEU A 159 18.74 -3.18 -21.02
CA LEU A 159 19.70 -2.38 -20.28
C LEU A 159 19.32 -2.18 -18.80
N GLN A 160 18.15 -2.66 -18.41
CA GLN A 160 17.65 -2.47 -17.06
C GLN A 160 18.25 -3.53 -16.12
N ASP A 161 18.53 -3.13 -14.88
CA ASP A 161 18.99 -4.04 -13.84
C ASP A 161 17.82 -4.98 -13.41
N ASP A 162 17.89 -6.21 -13.90
CA ASP A 162 16.88 -7.23 -13.60
C ASP A 162 16.88 -7.62 -12.13
N THR A 163 18.01 -7.56 -11.43
CA THR A 163 18.09 -7.88 -9.99
C THR A 163 17.26 -6.90 -9.18
N ILE A 164 17.37 -5.61 -9.48
CA ILE A 164 16.55 -4.58 -8.85
C ILE A 164 15.09 -4.69 -9.30
N TYR A 165 14.87 -4.92 -10.61
CA TYR A 165 13.50 -5.03 -11.13
C TYR A 165 12.72 -6.17 -10.48
N HIS A 166 13.33 -7.32 -10.25
CA HIS A 166 12.67 -8.46 -9.62
C HIS A 166 12.24 -8.20 -8.18
N GLN A 167 12.84 -7.23 -7.49
CA GLN A 167 12.42 -6.84 -6.14
C GLN A 167 10.99 -6.25 -6.11
N ARG A 168 10.41 -5.86 -7.26
CA ARG A 168 9.01 -5.43 -7.32
C ARG A 168 8.03 -6.47 -6.76
N SER A 169 8.39 -7.77 -6.83
CA SER A 169 7.59 -8.86 -6.27
C SER A 169 7.38 -8.74 -4.75
N ASN A 170 8.20 -7.94 -4.06
CA ASN A 170 7.99 -7.65 -2.65
C ASN A 170 6.68 -6.87 -2.38
N ALA A 171 6.25 -6.01 -3.31
CA ALA A 171 4.94 -5.36 -3.18
C ALA A 171 3.80 -6.38 -3.31
N GLU A 172 3.89 -7.31 -4.26
CA GLU A 172 2.93 -8.42 -4.41
C GLU A 172 2.89 -9.29 -3.14
N SER A 173 4.08 -9.65 -2.60
CA SER A 173 4.21 -10.42 -1.35
C SER A 173 3.64 -9.67 -0.15
N THR A 174 3.82 -8.36 -0.09
CA THR A 174 3.23 -7.51 0.96
C THR A 174 1.71 -7.48 0.87
N PHE A 175 1.14 -7.37 -0.33
CA PHE A 175 -0.30 -7.50 -0.53
C PHE A 175 -0.82 -8.87 -0.14
N PHE A 176 -0.12 -9.94 -0.54
CA PHE A 176 -0.48 -11.30 -0.14
C PHE A 176 -0.52 -11.45 1.39
N ALA A 177 0.51 -10.98 2.09
CA ALA A 177 0.58 -11.03 3.55
C ALA A 177 -0.54 -10.21 4.22
N LEU A 178 -0.87 -9.02 3.69
CA LEU A 178 -1.98 -8.21 4.18
C LEU A 178 -3.33 -8.93 4.03
N ARG A 179 -3.57 -9.56 2.87
CA ARG A 179 -4.80 -10.33 2.62
C ARG A 179 -4.89 -11.56 3.50
N HIS A 180 -3.81 -12.32 3.59
CA HIS A 180 -3.77 -13.56 4.37
C HIS A 180 -4.01 -13.30 5.86
N LYS A 181 -3.38 -12.26 6.41
CA LYS A 181 -3.43 -11.98 7.86
C LYS A 181 -4.67 -11.20 8.29
N TYR A 182 -5.09 -10.20 7.51
CA TYR A 182 -6.19 -9.30 7.88
C TYR A 182 -7.45 -9.47 7.03
N GLY A 183 -7.44 -10.47 6.16
CA GLY A 183 -8.55 -10.82 5.27
C GLY A 183 -8.56 -10.02 3.96
N GLU A 184 -9.04 -10.67 2.92
CA GLU A 184 -9.10 -10.13 1.55
C GLU A 184 -10.13 -9.04 1.38
N ILE A 185 -11.15 -9.02 2.26
CA ILE A 185 -12.31 -8.15 2.15
C ILE A 185 -12.08 -6.85 2.93
N VAL A 186 -12.35 -5.72 2.28
CA VAL A 186 -12.49 -4.42 2.92
C VAL A 186 -13.92 -4.28 3.43
N ARG A 187 -14.09 -4.23 4.74
CA ARG A 187 -15.40 -4.28 5.40
C ARG A 187 -16.14 -2.95 5.43
N ALA A 188 -15.41 -1.85 5.36
CA ALA A 188 -16.01 -0.53 5.38
C ALA A 188 -16.82 -0.25 4.10
N ARG A 189 -17.96 0.41 4.24
CA ARG A 189 -18.87 0.69 3.12
C ARG A 189 -18.57 2.01 2.41
N THR A 190 -18.05 2.99 3.14
CA THR A 190 -17.70 4.31 2.59
C THR A 190 -16.25 4.35 2.15
N TRP A 191 -15.92 5.16 1.15
CA TRP A 191 -14.54 5.34 0.71
C TRP A 191 -13.59 5.76 1.85
N PHE A 192 -14.02 6.70 2.69
CA PHE A 192 -13.25 7.13 3.87
C PHE A 192 -12.97 5.97 4.84
N GLY A 193 -14.00 5.15 5.09
CA GLY A 193 -13.85 3.97 5.94
C GLY A 193 -12.89 2.94 5.34
N GLN A 194 -12.98 2.69 4.03
CA GLN A 194 -12.11 1.76 3.30
C GLN A 194 -10.64 2.20 3.35
N PHE A 195 -10.38 3.47 3.11
CA PHE A 195 -9.02 4.03 3.22
C PHE A 195 -8.47 3.86 4.65
N ARG A 196 -9.25 4.23 5.66
CA ARG A 196 -8.86 4.09 7.08
C ARG A 196 -8.58 2.63 7.46
N GLU A 197 -9.42 1.70 6.99
CA GLU A 197 -9.23 0.26 7.23
C GLU A 197 -7.92 -0.24 6.62
N LEU A 198 -7.63 0.14 5.38
CA LEU A 198 -6.41 -0.25 4.69
C LEU A 198 -5.15 0.34 5.34
N VAL A 199 -5.19 1.61 5.71
CA VAL A 199 -4.10 2.26 6.45
C VAL A 199 -3.82 1.54 7.77
N LEU A 200 -4.86 1.19 8.53
CA LEU A 200 -4.70 0.45 9.79
C LEU A 200 -4.11 -0.94 9.58
N LYS A 201 -4.57 -1.68 8.56
CA LYS A 201 -3.99 -3.00 8.21
C LYS A 201 -2.49 -2.88 7.94
N CYS A 202 -2.07 -1.86 7.18
CA CYS A 202 -0.66 -1.61 6.89
C CYS A 202 0.14 -1.19 8.13
N ALA A 203 -0.37 -0.24 8.92
CA ALA A 203 0.33 0.24 10.11
C ALA A 203 0.49 -0.86 11.17
N VAL A 204 -0.56 -1.63 11.44
CA VAL A 204 -0.49 -2.77 12.37
C VAL A 204 0.51 -3.81 11.87
N ARG A 205 0.52 -4.12 10.57
CA ARG A 205 1.50 -5.05 10.01
C ARG A 205 2.93 -4.54 10.18
N ASN A 206 3.19 -3.26 9.95
CA ASN A 206 4.52 -2.68 10.17
C ASN A 206 4.96 -2.85 11.64
N ILE A 207 4.08 -2.53 12.60
CA ILE A 207 4.37 -2.70 14.04
C ILE A 207 4.66 -4.17 14.36
N GLU A 208 3.87 -5.10 13.83
CA GLU A 208 4.09 -6.53 14.06
C GLU A 208 5.42 -7.03 13.50
N LEU A 209 5.79 -6.57 12.29
CA LEU A 209 7.09 -6.89 11.69
C LEU A 209 8.25 -6.39 12.57
N SER A 210 8.17 -5.17 13.10
CA SER A 210 9.21 -4.62 13.97
C SER A 210 9.36 -5.40 15.27
N VAL A 211 8.27 -5.94 15.81
CA VAL A 211 8.28 -6.75 17.05
C VAL A 211 8.79 -8.18 16.81
N SER A 212 8.56 -8.74 15.61
CA SER A 212 8.98 -10.12 15.30
C SER A 212 10.47 -10.22 14.95
N HIS A 213 11.13 -9.12 14.63
CA HIS A 213 12.57 -9.07 14.32
C HIS A 213 13.42 -8.53 15.50
N SER A 214 12.77 -8.21 16.62
CA SER A 214 13.42 -7.85 17.90
C SER A 214 13.56 -9.06 18.81
#